data_a08a5b7fee5967a1ab2efa101e33c27a
#
_entry.id   a08a5b7fee5967a1ab2efa101e33c27a
#
_cell.length_a   1.000
_cell.length_b   1.000
_cell.length_c   1.000
_cell.angle_alpha   90.00
_cell.angle_beta   90.00
_cell.angle_gamma   90.00
#
_symmetry.space_group_name_H-M   'P 1'
#
loop_
_entity.id
_entity.type
_entity.pdbx_description
1 polymer ?
#
loop_
_entity_poly.entity_id
_entity_poly.type
_entity_poly.pdbx_seq_one_letter_code
_entity_poly.pdbx_strand_id
1 'polypeptide(L)'
;MLHWDTNQQTGMRMGALLSKKQISNANIRNVAKKSIWDFFKIDIERRTRKREVVEARYMYYEICRMRRMSLNEIGQSVGKDHATVLHGTKRFKILCEVDVNFKENFESLKTIVDFRSSRKVSPSMSGKSLSHQLADALKTISELENEIDDLRMEMLKMQIQ
;
A
#
# COMPACT_ATOMS: atom_id res chain seq x y z
N MET A 1 34.57 -33.53 -44.11
CA MET A 1 33.39 -32.65 -44.14
C MET A 1 32.87 -32.54 -42.73
N LEU A 2 33.27 -31.49 -42.05
CA LEU A 2 32.89 -31.23 -40.65
C LEU A 2 31.71 -30.26 -40.67
N HIS A 3 30.54 -30.75 -40.23
CA HIS A 3 29.36 -29.94 -40.09
C HIS A 3 29.41 -29.25 -38.72
N TRP A 4 29.57 -27.94 -38.70
CA TRP A 4 29.54 -27.12 -37.50
C TRP A 4 28.11 -26.71 -37.22
N ASP A 5 27.47 -27.37 -36.27
CA ASP A 5 26.21 -26.88 -35.70
C ASP A 5 26.49 -25.73 -34.76
N THR A 6 26.44 -24.52 -35.31
CA THR A 6 26.43 -23.27 -34.58
C THR A 6 25.02 -23.00 -34.06
N ASN A 7 24.62 -23.59 -32.96
CA ASN A 7 23.42 -23.14 -32.24
C ASN A 7 23.62 -23.10 -30.74
N GLN A 8 24.63 -22.36 -30.33
CA GLN A 8 24.70 -21.83 -28.95
C GLN A 8 24.25 -20.36 -28.98
N GLN A 9 22.99 -20.13 -29.26
CA GLN A 9 22.34 -18.93 -28.82
C GLN A 9 22.14 -19.03 -27.30
N THR A 10 23.15 -18.58 -26.57
CA THR A 10 23.03 -18.19 -25.18
C THR A 10 21.81 -17.28 -25.05
N GLY A 11 20.71 -17.88 -24.59
CA GLY A 11 19.51 -17.17 -24.26
C GLY A 11 19.80 -16.19 -23.09
N MET A 12 20.21 -14.98 -23.41
CA MET A 12 19.96 -13.86 -22.53
C MET A 12 18.46 -13.85 -22.28
N ARG A 13 18.06 -14.34 -21.13
CA ARG A 13 16.71 -14.09 -20.60
C ARG A 13 16.61 -12.59 -20.43
N MET A 14 16.15 -11.91 -21.47
CA MET A 14 15.61 -10.56 -21.34
C MET A 14 14.57 -10.65 -20.23
N GLY A 15 14.87 -9.99 -19.14
CA GLY A 15 13.93 -9.91 -18.01
C GLY A 15 12.58 -9.50 -18.56
N ALA A 16 11.60 -10.40 -18.43
CA ALA A 16 10.26 -10.18 -18.96
C ALA A 16 9.76 -8.83 -18.44
N LEU A 17 9.57 -7.86 -19.32
CA LEU A 17 9.00 -6.57 -18.99
C LEU A 17 7.60 -6.84 -18.40
N LEU A 18 7.46 -6.57 -17.12
CA LEU A 18 6.17 -6.72 -16.43
C LEU A 18 5.12 -5.87 -17.14
N SER A 19 3.95 -6.44 -17.39
CA SER A 19 2.84 -5.68 -17.96
C SER A 19 2.43 -4.54 -17.04
N LYS A 20 1.82 -3.46 -17.58
CA LYS A 20 1.30 -2.33 -16.77
C LYS A 20 0.40 -2.80 -15.63
N LYS A 21 -0.39 -3.87 -15.86
CA LYS A 21 -1.24 -4.49 -14.84
C LYS A 21 -0.43 -5.14 -13.72
N GLN A 22 0.65 -5.84 -14.05
CA GLN A 22 1.51 -6.48 -13.05
C GLN A 22 2.24 -5.47 -12.18
N ILE A 23 2.72 -4.36 -12.77
CA ILE A 23 3.33 -3.25 -12.04
C ILE A 23 2.29 -2.59 -11.11
N SER A 24 1.07 -2.34 -11.59
CA SER A 24 -0.01 -1.79 -10.78
C SER A 24 -0.37 -2.71 -9.61
N ASN A 25 -0.50 -4.01 -9.85
CA ASN A 25 -0.78 -5.00 -8.80
C ASN A 25 0.34 -5.08 -7.75
N ALA A 26 1.60 -5.03 -8.18
CA ALA A 26 2.74 -5.02 -7.26
C ALA A 26 2.72 -3.77 -6.35
N ASN A 27 2.43 -2.61 -6.91
CA ASN A 27 2.30 -1.38 -6.14
C ASN A 27 1.17 -1.47 -5.10
N ILE A 28 0.00 -1.97 -5.49
CA ILE A 28 -1.14 -2.13 -4.58
C ILE A 28 -0.81 -3.11 -3.45
N ARG A 29 -0.15 -4.24 -3.75
CA ARG A 29 0.29 -5.19 -2.72
C ARG A 29 1.22 -4.54 -1.70
N ASN A 30 2.19 -3.76 -2.17
CA ASN A 30 3.14 -3.06 -1.30
C ASN A 30 2.44 -1.99 -0.46
N VAL A 31 1.54 -1.21 -1.05
CA VAL A 31 0.73 -0.20 -0.34
C VAL A 31 -0.14 -0.86 0.72
N ALA A 32 -0.81 -1.97 0.39
CA ALA A 32 -1.66 -2.69 1.34
C ALA A 32 -0.86 -3.28 2.51
N LYS A 33 0.28 -3.94 2.25
CA LYS A 33 1.16 -4.47 3.30
C LYS A 33 1.66 -3.35 4.21
N LYS A 34 2.14 -2.24 3.63
CA LYS A 34 2.61 -1.09 4.41
C LYS A 34 1.49 -0.47 5.23
N SER A 35 0.28 -0.34 4.67
CA SER A 35 -0.86 0.22 5.40
C SER A 35 -1.28 -0.67 6.56
N ILE A 36 -1.24 -1.99 6.42
CA ILE A 36 -1.50 -2.93 7.52
C ILE A 36 -0.43 -2.79 8.62
N TRP A 37 0.83 -2.72 8.23
CA TRP A 37 1.91 -2.49 9.19
C TRP A 37 1.75 -1.15 9.93
N ASP A 38 1.43 -0.07 9.21
CA ASP A 38 1.29 1.26 9.80
C ASP A 38 0.09 1.32 10.77
N PHE A 39 -1.01 0.64 10.43
CA PHE A 39 -2.26 0.69 11.19
C PHE A 39 -2.27 -0.27 12.38
N PHE A 40 -1.89 -1.54 12.16
CA PHE A 40 -1.98 -2.58 13.18
C PHE A 40 -0.64 -2.92 13.83
N LYS A 41 0.51 -2.47 13.28
CA LYS A 41 1.87 -2.89 13.65
C LYS A 41 2.10 -4.40 13.50
N ILE A 42 1.43 -5.01 12.54
CA ILE A 42 1.44 -6.45 12.26
C ILE A 42 2.14 -6.75 10.96
N ASP A 43 3.14 -7.63 11.00
CA ASP A 43 3.76 -8.22 9.82
C ASP A 43 2.98 -9.45 9.35
N ILE A 44 2.29 -9.32 8.22
CA ILE A 44 1.47 -10.39 7.65
C ILE A 44 2.29 -11.49 6.97
N GLU A 45 3.56 -11.26 6.67
CA GLU A 45 4.46 -12.26 6.06
C GLU A 45 5.02 -13.23 7.11
N ARG A 46 5.04 -12.84 8.37
CA ARG A 46 5.55 -13.65 9.47
C ARG A 46 4.85 -15.01 9.55
N ARG A 47 5.62 -16.09 9.70
CA ARG A 47 5.10 -17.46 9.87
C ARG A 47 4.51 -17.66 11.26
N THR A 48 3.26 -17.25 11.46
CA THR A 48 2.53 -17.41 12.72
C THR A 48 1.05 -17.67 12.46
N ARG A 49 0.38 -18.30 13.44
CA ARG A 49 -1.07 -18.55 13.46
C ARG A 49 -1.79 -17.69 14.51
N LYS A 50 -1.13 -16.67 15.07
CA LYS A 50 -1.77 -15.73 15.99
C LYS A 50 -2.99 -15.11 15.31
N ARG A 51 -4.09 -15.00 16.03
CA ARG A 51 -5.39 -14.56 15.53
C ARG A 51 -5.28 -13.21 14.80
N GLU A 52 -4.65 -12.23 15.43
CA GLU A 52 -4.48 -10.88 14.88
C GLU A 52 -3.78 -10.87 13.52
N VAL A 53 -2.72 -11.70 13.38
CA VAL A 53 -1.96 -11.80 12.11
C VAL A 53 -2.78 -12.51 11.03
N VAL A 54 -3.59 -13.50 11.42
CA VAL A 54 -4.46 -14.23 10.50
C VAL A 54 -5.59 -13.33 10.02
N GLU A 55 -6.20 -12.55 10.89
CA GLU A 55 -7.25 -11.58 10.57
C GLU A 55 -6.71 -10.45 9.66
N ALA A 56 -5.52 -9.93 9.95
CA ALA A 56 -4.86 -8.94 9.08
C ALA A 56 -4.57 -9.51 7.67
N ARG A 57 -4.20 -10.81 7.56
CA ARG A 57 -4.07 -11.48 6.26
C ARG A 57 -5.40 -11.56 5.52
N TYR A 58 -6.51 -11.83 6.21
CA TYR A 58 -7.82 -11.88 5.57
C TYR A 58 -8.21 -10.52 4.98
N MET A 59 -7.95 -9.43 5.70
CA MET A 59 -8.14 -8.06 5.19
C MET A 59 -7.27 -7.80 3.96
N TYR A 60 -5.99 -8.20 4.01
CA TYR A 60 -5.08 -8.09 2.87
C TYR A 60 -5.59 -8.85 1.63
N TYR A 61 -6.05 -10.09 1.82
CA TYR A 61 -6.58 -10.91 0.72
C TYR A 61 -7.78 -10.21 0.06
N GLU A 62 -8.69 -9.67 0.85
CA GLU A 62 -9.88 -9.00 0.33
C GLU A 62 -9.52 -7.74 -0.45
N ILE A 63 -8.63 -6.89 0.06
CA ILE A 63 -8.13 -5.70 -0.65
C ILE A 63 -7.55 -6.09 -2.02
N CYS A 64 -6.72 -7.13 -2.07
CA CYS A 64 -6.15 -7.62 -3.33
C CYS A 64 -7.20 -8.21 -4.27
N ARG A 65 -8.20 -8.91 -3.74
CA ARG A 65 -9.33 -9.47 -4.51
C ARG A 65 -10.21 -8.39 -5.13
N MET A 66 -10.49 -7.31 -4.39
CA MET A 66 -11.21 -6.14 -4.91
C MET A 66 -10.50 -5.52 -6.12
N ARG A 67 -9.18 -5.67 -6.21
CA ARG A 67 -8.34 -5.24 -7.37
C ARG A 67 -8.20 -6.31 -8.45
N ARG A 68 -9.03 -7.37 -8.40
CA ARG A 68 -9.08 -8.47 -9.38
C ARG A 68 -7.75 -9.22 -9.54
N MET A 69 -6.97 -9.33 -8.46
CA MET A 69 -5.78 -10.17 -8.43
C MET A 69 -6.16 -11.63 -8.30
N SER A 70 -5.35 -12.53 -8.89
CA SER A 70 -5.56 -13.96 -8.77
C SER A 70 -5.20 -14.47 -7.37
N LEU A 71 -5.85 -15.55 -6.91
CA LEU A 71 -5.56 -16.15 -5.61
C LEU A 71 -4.09 -16.59 -5.48
N ASN A 72 -3.52 -17.09 -6.57
CA ASN A 72 -2.12 -17.52 -6.62
C ASN A 72 -1.17 -16.33 -6.45
N GLU A 73 -1.40 -15.22 -7.17
CA GLU A 73 -0.61 -14.00 -7.06
C GLU A 73 -0.65 -13.42 -5.64
N ILE A 74 -1.84 -13.42 -5.02
CA ILE A 74 -2.02 -12.96 -3.64
C ILE A 74 -1.27 -13.87 -2.67
N GLY A 75 -1.42 -15.18 -2.79
CA GLY A 75 -0.77 -16.16 -1.93
C GLY A 75 0.75 -16.06 -2.01
N GLN A 76 1.31 -16.05 -3.22
CA GLN A 76 2.75 -15.90 -3.43
C GLN A 76 3.34 -14.66 -2.75
N SER A 77 2.59 -13.56 -2.75
CA SER A 77 3.04 -12.29 -2.16
C SER A 77 3.24 -12.33 -0.63
N VAL A 78 2.66 -13.32 0.06
CA VAL A 78 2.75 -13.51 1.52
C VAL A 78 3.20 -14.92 1.90
N GLY A 79 3.77 -15.66 0.96
CA GLY A 79 4.27 -17.01 1.19
C GLY A 79 3.19 -18.02 1.58
N LYS A 80 1.99 -17.93 0.95
CA LYS A 80 0.85 -18.81 1.14
C LYS A 80 0.37 -19.37 -0.19
N ASP A 81 -0.29 -20.52 -0.15
CA ASP A 81 -0.93 -21.13 -1.30
C ASP A 81 -2.29 -20.47 -1.62
N HIS A 82 -2.78 -20.74 -2.81
CA HIS A 82 -4.08 -20.23 -3.29
C HIS A 82 -5.27 -20.75 -2.46
N ALA A 83 -5.18 -21.97 -1.93
CA ALA A 83 -6.23 -22.56 -1.10
C ALA A 83 -6.35 -21.83 0.24
N THR A 84 -5.22 -21.45 0.85
CA THR A 84 -5.17 -20.61 2.06
C THR A 84 -5.82 -19.25 1.80
N VAL A 85 -5.55 -18.62 0.65
CA VAL A 85 -6.17 -17.33 0.29
C VAL A 85 -7.68 -17.50 0.10
N LEU A 86 -8.11 -18.55 -0.62
CA LEU A 86 -9.54 -18.84 -0.84
C LEU A 86 -10.27 -19.06 0.49
N HIS A 87 -9.67 -19.83 1.39
CA HIS A 87 -10.23 -20.02 2.74
C HIS A 87 -10.31 -18.70 3.50
N GLY A 88 -9.24 -17.90 3.45
CA GLY A 88 -9.18 -16.59 4.12
C GLY A 88 -10.24 -15.62 3.63
N THR A 89 -10.51 -15.55 2.32
CA THR A 89 -11.58 -14.70 1.77
C THR A 89 -12.99 -15.15 2.18
N LYS A 90 -13.21 -16.46 2.34
CA LYS A 90 -14.48 -16.96 2.89
C LYS A 90 -14.63 -16.57 4.36
N ARG A 91 -13.58 -16.77 5.17
CA ARG A 91 -13.59 -16.41 6.61
C ARG A 91 -13.71 -14.90 6.82
N PHE A 92 -13.13 -14.07 5.96
CA PHE A 92 -13.29 -12.63 5.99
C PHE A 92 -14.75 -12.20 5.97
N LYS A 93 -15.55 -12.76 5.07
CA LYS A 93 -16.99 -12.44 4.98
C LYS A 93 -17.73 -12.75 6.27
N ILE A 94 -17.50 -13.95 6.83
CA ILE A 94 -18.10 -14.37 8.10
C ILE A 94 -17.69 -13.43 9.24
N LEU A 95 -16.41 -13.04 9.31
CA LEU A 95 -15.94 -12.12 10.34
C LEU A 95 -16.58 -10.73 10.22
N CYS A 96 -16.78 -10.22 9.01
CA CYS A 96 -17.47 -8.95 8.79
C CYS A 96 -18.95 -8.97 9.23
N GLU A 97 -19.60 -10.16 9.24
CA GLU A 97 -20.97 -10.32 9.70
C GLU A 97 -21.06 -10.41 11.22
N VAL A 98 -20.08 -11.03 11.86
CA VAL A 98 -20.10 -11.36 13.30
C VAL A 98 -19.38 -10.31 14.15
N ASP A 99 -18.32 -9.70 13.64
CA ASP A 99 -17.45 -8.80 14.38
C ASP A 99 -17.48 -7.39 13.78
N VAL A 100 -18.20 -6.49 14.43
CA VAL A 100 -18.35 -5.08 14.01
C VAL A 100 -17.01 -4.36 14.00
N ASN A 101 -16.16 -4.57 15.02
CA ASN A 101 -14.85 -3.95 15.12
C ASN A 101 -13.93 -4.39 13.96
N PHE A 102 -13.99 -5.67 13.60
CA PHE A 102 -13.24 -6.20 12.46
C PHE A 102 -13.67 -5.50 11.15
N LYS A 103 -14.97 -5.32 10.96
CA LYS A 103 -15.52 -4.62 9.78
C LYS A 103 -15.11 -3.16 9.74
N GLU A 104 -15.20 -2.42 10.83
CA GLU A 104 -14.81 -1.01 10.94
C GLU A 104 -13.31 -0.83 10.67
N ASN A 105 -12.47 -1.70 11.24
CA ASN A 105 -11.04 -1.72 10.99
C ASN A 105 -10.72 -1.97 9.52
N PHE A 106 -11.46 -2.85 8.86
CA PHE A 106 -11.30 -3.10 7.43
C PHE A 106 -11.68 -1.89 6.57
N GLU A 107 -12.80 -1.22 6.84
CA GLU A 107 -13.21 -0.04 6.08
C GLU A 107 -12.22 1.12 6.25
N SER A 108 -11.70 1.32 7.46
CA SER A 108 -10.64 2.29 7.74
C SER A 108 -9.36 1.97 6.94
N LEU A 109 -8.92 0.71 6.99
CA LEU A 109 -7.76 0.24 6.24
C LEU A 109 -7.94 0.41 4.72
N LYS A 110 -9.10 0.06 4.20
CA LYS A 110 -9.45 0.19 2.79
C LYS A 110 -9.37 1.64 2.34
N THR A 111 -9.93 2.57 3.10
CA THR A 111 -9.85 4.01 2.83
C THR A 111 -8.40 4.49 2.76
N ILE A 112 -7.55 4.06 3.69
CA ILE A 112 -6.11 4.39 3.70
C ILE A 112 -5.41 3.84 2.45
N VAL A 113 -5.69 2.59 2.08
CA VAL A 113 -5.09 1.95 0.90
C VAL A 113 -5.55 2.64 -0.38
N ASP A 114 -6.83 2.98 -0.50
CA ASP A 114 -7.38 3.68 -1.66
C ASP A 114 -6.77 5.08 -1.79
N PHE A 115 -6.68 5.83 -0.71
CA PHE A 115 -6.04 7.13 -0.69
C PHE A 115 -4.56 7.06 -1.11
N ARG A 116 -3.79 6.12 -0.54
CA ARG A 116 -2.37 5.92 -0.86
C ARG A 116 -2.15 5.42 -2.28
N SER A 117 -3.03 4.58 -2.80
CA SER A 117 -2.94 4.06 -4.17
C SER A 117 -3.37 5.06 -5.22
N SER A 118 -4.26 6.00 -4.89
CA SER A 118 -4.70 7.09 -5.76
C SER A 118 -3.67 8.21 -5.88
N ARG A 119 -2.82 8.38 -4.88
CA ARG A 119 -1.63 9.21 -5.01
C ARG A 119 -0.71 8.56 -6.04
N LYS A 120 -0.85 8.95 -7.30
CA LYS A 120 0.21 8.76 -8.27
C LYS A 120 1.45 9.41 -7.65
N VAL A 121 2.40 8.60 -7.24
CA VAL A 121 3.76 9.09 -7.04
C VAL A 121 4.16 9.58 -8.41
N SER A 122 4.01 10.89 -8.62
CA SER A 122 4.56 11.52 -9.81
C SER A 122 6.05 11.23 -9.75
N PRO A 123 6.65 10.60 -10.78
CA PRO A 123 8.09 10.34 -10.79
C PRO A 123 8.93 11.63 -10.85
N SER A 124 8.31 12.80 -10.78
CA SER A 124 8.97 14.09 -10.89
C SER A 124 9.56 14.65 -9.58
N MET A 125 9.54 13.90 -8.48
CA MET A 125 10.32 14.28 -7.28
C MET A 125 11.63 13.48 -7.15
N SER A 126 12.15 12.99 -8.25
CA SER A 126 13.55 12.56 -8.33
C SER A 126 14.43 13.80 -8.40
N GLY A 127 15.06 14.15 -7.29
CA GLY A 127 16.12 15.15 -7.30
C GLY A 127 16.20 16.12 -6.12
N LYS A 128 15.12 16.34 -5.38
CA LYS A 128 15.24 17.14 -4.16
C LYS A 128 15.64 16.24 -2.99
N SER A 129 16.82 16.51 -2.43
CA SER A 129 17.25 15.88 -1.18
C SER A 129 16.17 15.98 -0.12
N LEU A 130 16.07 14.98 0.76
CA LEU A 130 15.13 14.98 1.90
C LEU A 130 15.25 16.26 2.74
N SER A 131 16.47 16.80 2.85
CA SER A 131 16.75 18.09 3.49
C SER A 131 16.05 19.27 2.80
N HIS A 132 15.92 19.25 1.47
CA HIS A 132 15.25 20.32 0.73
C HIS A 132 13.73 20.24 0.89
N GLN A 133 13.17 19.02 0.92
CA GLN A 133 11.74 18.81 1.20
C GLN A 133 11.37 19.24 2.63
N LEU A 134 12.27 18.98 3.59
CA LEU A 134 12.10 19.44 4.96
C LEU A 134 12.16 20.96 5.05
N ALA A 135 13.08 21.61 4.36
CA ALA A 135 13.19 23.06 4.32
C ALA A 135 11.95 23.71 3.70
N ASP A 136 11.44 23.17 2.58
CA ASP A 136 10.20 23.63 1.95
C ASP A 136 9.00 23.48 2.91
N ALA A 137 8.90 22.36 3.63
CA ALA A 137 7.82 22.14 4.60
C ALA A 137 7.90 23.08 5.81
N LEU A 138 9.10 23.32 6.33
CA LEU A 138 9.30 24.27 7.44
C LEU A 138 8.95 25.70 7.03
N LYS A 139 9.26 26.09 5.80
CA LYS A 139 8.89 27.39 5.25
C LYS A 139 7.38 27.57 5.18
N THR A 140 6.64 26.57 4.66
CA THR A 140 5.18 26.64 4.61
C THR A 140 4.54 26.67 6.01
N ILE A 141 5.11 25.99 7.00
CA ILE A 141 4.63 26.05 8.39
C ILE A 141 4.80 27.46 8.93
N SER A 142 5.97 28.08 8.74
CA SER A 142 6.22 29.46 9.21
C SER A 142 5.31 30.49 8.52
N GLU A 143 5.03 30.32 7.23
CA GLU A 143 4.08 31.19 6.51
C GLU A 143 2.65 31.07 7.09
N LEU A 144 2.19 29.85 7.37
CA LEU A 144 0.88 29.63 7.97
C LEU A 144 0.77 30.11 9.42
N GLU A 145 1.84 30.00 10.21
CA GLU A 145 1.90 30.54 11.58
C GLU A 145 1.74 32.07 11.57
N ASN A 146 2.42 32.76 10.67
CA ASN A 146 2.29 34.22 10.52
C ASN A 146 0.87 34.61 10.10
N GLU A 147 0.24 33.86 9.16
CA GLU A 147 -1.14 34.12 8.74
C GLU A 147 -2.14 33.92 9.89
N ILE A 148 -1.92 32.92 10.73
CA ILE A 148 -2.75 32.69 11.93
C ILE A 148 -2.59 33.85 12.91
N ASP A 149 -1.40 34.37 13.13
CA ASP A 149 -1.17 35.47 14.05
C ASP A 149 -1.78 36.79 13.52
N ASP A 150 -1.70 37.04 12.22
CA ASP A 150 -2.35 38.17 11.58
C ASP A 150 -3.88 38.12 11.75
N LEU A 151 -4.48 36.95 11.50
CA LEU A 151 -5.92 36.75 11.69
C LEU A 151 -6.35 36.89 13.16
N ARG A 152 -5.53 36.44 14.10
CA ARG A 152 -5.78 36.66 15.54
C ARG A 152 -5.77 38.14 15.93
N MET A 153 -4.83 38.88 15.39
CA MET A 153 -4.75 40.32 15.60
C MET A 153 -5.95 41.06 15.01
N GLU A 154 -6.43 40.63 13.84
CA GLU A 154 -7.61 41.20 13.21
C GLU A 154 -8.89 40.91 14.02
N MET A 155 -9.04 39.67 14.51
CA MET A 155 -10.14 39.30 15.40
C MET A 155 -10.15 40.14 16.70
N LEU A 156 -8.98 40.36 17.31
CA LEU A 156 -8.87 41.20 18.51
C LEU A 156 -9.28 42.64 18.24
N LYS A 157 -8.94 43.19 17.07
CA LYS A 157 -9.37 44.55 16.69
C LYS A 157 -10.87 44.67 16.54
N MET A 158 -11.54 43.62 16.00
CA MET A 158 -13.01 43.59 15.84
C MET A 158 -13.76 43.44 17.17
N GLN A 159 -13.13 42.88 18.21
CA GLN A 159 -13.74 42.70 19.54
C GLN A 159 -13.65 43.98 20.40
N ILE A 160 -12.85 44.95 20.02
CA ILE A 160 -12.62 46.20 20.77
C ILE A 160 -13.48 47.36 20.24
N GLN A 161 -14.18 47.16 19.13
CA GLN A 161 -15.20 48.10 18.58
C GLN A 161 -16.59 47.78 19.11
#